data_230b24082841d99224b157d95f7d5403
#
_entry.id   230b24082841d99224b157d95f7d5403
#
_cell.length_a   1.000
_cell.length_b   1.000
_cell.length_c   1.000
_cell.angle_alpha   90.00
_cell.angle_beta   90.00
_cell.angle_gamma   90.00
#
_symmetry.space_group_name_H-M   'P 1'
#
loop_
_entity.id
_entity.type
_entity.pdbx_description
1 polymer ?
#
loop_
_entity_poly.entity_id
_entity_poly.type
_entity_poly.pdbx_seq_one_letter_code
_entity_poly.pdbx_strand_id
1 'polypeptide(L)'
;MADNQTTVALNIGSQRIGMAVFEVSKSGGLALTAYGSETIVADPALDASKISQSRVAIADLAQRLKVGKVKARYAISGQSVFTRFVKLPPLQDDNIEQLVTFEAQQHVPFPLQEVVWDYELIEGATEKEAVIVAIKADALDEINAAVNDSGLGTSEVDVAPMAIYNAFRATYGNPEEPILLIDIGAKTSNLLYIEGRRFFTRGIAIGGAAVTAAIAKEYGIPFMEAEHQKIANGLVALGGGHTEQLDEAVAALAMVIRNALTRLPAEIARTTNYYRSQHGGSAPRRVLLAGGGANLPYTLEFFQEKLSLPVEYFNPVRNVTIGKNVDPADVQRDGHLMGELVGLGLRGIGKSAINIDLVPHVVEQSRAADRRKPFLIAAAAVLLGGMALWATFENIAASKAAEETKTMAESHEALALLKAEIEPLLKKEESLRQIATGYTDAESAHVFWMDLLAEVRGALASDAVWVTDLEPLQGYIPPPPGAKIASGKSDAKDRNSKDSNDKDSNVKSVVKSDFLTAAYGSTSLLDLKIEAPVQGKKPGPVVATTVTANAVRISGFWRENPKSQNVVSELLKNLRDKSTTFRFKVKDAKGAEIILNDDQILNNTVVGKAGELGLPFEITLPLTREIAIK
;
A
#
# COMPACT_ATOMS: atom_id res chain seq x y z
N MET A 1 -32.13 -10.43 -5.42
CA MET A 1 -31.25 -11.24 -6.28
C MET A 1 -29.95 -11.30 -5.52
N ALA A 2 -29.50 -12.49 -5.11
CA ALA A 2 -28.18 -12.62 -4.47
C ALA A 2 -27.15 -12.22 -5.54
N ASP A 3 -26.38 -11.15 -5.27
CA ASP A 3 -25.21 -10.82 -6.04
C ASP A 3 -24.33 -12.07 -6.09
N ASN A 4 -24.18 -12.67 -7.27
CA ASN A 4 -23.22 -13.74 -7.49
C ASN A 4 -21.85 -13.14 -7.28
N GLN A 5 -21.32 -13.27 -6.05
CA GLN A 5 -20.06 -12.68 -5.66
C GLN A 5 -18.94 -13.47 -6.36
N THR A 6 -18.57 -13.01 -7.55
CA THR A 6 -17.48 -13.59 -8.34
C THR A 6 -16.16 -13.25 -7.68
N THR A 7 -15.32 -14.24 -7.43
CA THR A 7 -13.98 -14.10 -6.84
C THR A 7 -12.93 -14.48 -7.87
N VAL A 8 -12.04 -13.57 -8.18
CA VAL A 8 -10.85 -13.83 -9.00
C VAL A 8 -9.68 -14.13 -8.06
N ALA A 9 -9.15 -15.34 -8.16
CA ALA A 9 -7.97 -15.80 -7.43
C ALA A 9 -6.77 -15.86 -8.38
N LEU A 10 -5.62 -15.33 -7.91
CA LEU A 10 -4.39 -15.28 -8.69
C LEU A 10 -3.23 -15.78 -7.83
N ASN A 11 -2.50 -16.80 -8.30
CA ASN A 11 -1.26 -17.27 -7.70
C ASN A 11 -0.07 -16.78 -8.53
N ILE A 12 0.81 -15.96 -7.92
CA ILE A 12 1.99 -15.37 -8.57
C ILE A 12 3.22 -16.16 -8.17
N GLY A 13 3.40 -17.30 -8.82
CA GLY A 13 4.58 -18.17 -8.62
C GLY A 13 5.84 -17.64 -9.31
N SER A 14 6.98 -18.31 -9.08
CA SER A 14 8.27 -17.91 -9.66
C SER A 14 8.43 -18.31 -11.14
N GLN A 15 7.75 -19.36 -11.60
CA GLN A 15 7.77 -19.83 -12.99
C GLN A 15 6.37 -20.11 -13.55
N ARG A 16 5.34 -20.09 -12.71
CA ARG A 16 3.96 -20.32 -13.12
C ARG A 16 3.06 -19.30 -12.46
N ILE A 17 2.18 -18.71 -13.25
CA ILE A 17 1.08 -17.89 -12.78
C ILE A 17 -0.20 -18.67 -13.03
N GLY A 18 -1.00 -18.84 -11.99
CA GLY A 18 -2.31 -19.46 -12.06
C GLY A 18 -3.41 -18.44 -11.79
N MET A 19 -4.48 -18.51 -12.55
CA MET A 19 -5.68 -17.69 -12.32
C MET A 19 -6.92 -18.58 -12.34
N ALA A 20 -7.80 -18.36 -11.37
CA ALA A 20 -9.09 -19.03 -11.30
C ALA A 20 -10.20 -18.05 -10.97
N VAL A 21 -11.37 -18.31 -11.52
CA VAL A 21 -12.59 -17.56 -11.24
C VAL A 21 -13.53 -18.47 -10.47
N PHE A 22 -13.97 -18.00 -9.32
CA PHE A 22 -14.87 -18.75 -8.45
C PHE A 22 -16.17 -17.97 -8.25
N GLU A 23 -17.23 -18.73 -8.02
CA GLU A 23 -18.54 -18.23 -7.60
C GLU A 23 -19.05 -19.04 -6.42
N VAL A 24 -20.04 -18.50 -5.73
CA VAL A 24 -20.73 -19.25 -4.69
C VAL A 24 -21.64 -20.28 -5.36
N SER A 25 -21.43 -21.57 -5.06
CA SER A 25 -22.29 -22.63 -5.59
C SER A 25 -23.69 -22.57 -4.96
N LYS A 26 -24.65 -23.22 -5.58
CA LYS A 26 -26.03 -23.30 -5.04
C LYS A 26 -26.10 -23.92 -3.64
N SER A 27 -25.13 -24.76 -3.26
CA SER A 27 -24.98 -25.35 -1.93
C SER A 27 -24.23 -24.45 -0.95
N GLY A 28 -23.86 -23.23 -1.34
CA GLY A 28 -23.06 -22.30 -0.53
C GLY A 28 -21.58 -22.67 -0.47
N GLY A 29 -21.13 -23.64 -1.28
CA GLY A 29 -19.71 -24.00 -1.46
C GLY A 29 -19.03 -23.17 -2.54
N LEU A 30 -17.81 -23.57 -2.90
CA LEU A 30 -17.02 -22.94 -3.96
C LEU A 30 -17.34 -23.62 -5.30
N ALA A 31 -17.54 -22.82 -6.35
CA ALA A 31 -17.70 -23.29 -7.73
C ALA A 31 -16.62 -22.65 -8.60
N LEU A 32 -15.82 -23.47 -9.30
CA LEU A 32 -14.81 -23.05 -10.25
C LEU A 32 -15.46 -22.82 -11.60
N THR A 33 -15.49 -21.58 -12.08
CA THR A 33 -16.13 -21.22 -13.36
C THR A 33 -15.15 -20.99 -14.50
N ALA A 34 -13.90 -20.63 -14.21
CA ALA A 34 -12.82 -20.55 -15.17
C ALA A 34 -11.47 -20.83 -14.49
N TYR A 35 -10.55 -21.42 -15.22
CA TYR A 35 -9.18 -21.71 -14.78
C TYR A 35 -8.21 -21.59 -15.94
N GLY A 36 -7.03 -21.11 -15.65
CA GLY A 36 -5.92 -21.08 -16.56
C GLY A 36 -4.60 -20.84 -15.85
N SER A 37 -3.53 -21.20 -16.53
CA SER A 37 -2.18 -20.94 -16.04
C SER A 37 -1.25 -20.60 -17.21
N GLU A 38 -0.24 -19.81 -16.91
CA GLU A 38 0.85 -19.43 -17.82
C GLU A 38 2.20 -19.72 -17.17
N THR A 39 3.14 -20.16 -18.01
CA THR A 39 4.51 -20.41 -17.57
C THR A 39 5.37 -19.20 -17.92
N ILE A 40 6.06 -18.66 -16.92
CA ILE A 40 7.06 -17.61 -17.13
C ILE A 40 8.34 -18.27 -17.62
N VAL A 41 8.73 -17.95 -18.85
CA VAL A 41 9.95 -18.44 -19.47
C VAL A 41 11.12 -17.53 -19.07
N ALA A 42 11.60 -17.67 -17.85
CA ALA A 42 12.77 -16.94 -17.35
C ALA A 42 13.58 -17.80 -16.39
N ASP A 43 14.87 -17.54 -16.34
CA ASP A 43 15.71 -18.06 -15.28
C ASP A 43 15.26 -17.43 -13.95
N PRO A 44 14.81 -18.21 -12.97
CA PRO A 44 14.37 -17.69 -11.68
C PRO A 44 15.44 -16.91 -10.89
N ALA A 45 16.71 -17.01 -11.28
CA ALA A 45 17.80 -16.23 -10.71
C ALA A 45 17.83 -14.78 -11.22
N LEU A 46 17.16 -14.48 -12.34
CA LEU A 46 17.11 -13.14 -12.95
C LEU A 46 15.83 -12.41 -12.52
N ASP A 47 15.84 -11.79 -11.34
CA ASP A 47 14.65 -11.16 -10.75
C ASP A 47 14.11 -9.95 -11.57
N ALA A 48 14.97 -9.21 -12.28
CA ALA A 48 14.55 -8.00 -12.99
C ALA A 48 13.57 -8.23 -14.15
N SER A 49 13.64 -9.38 -14.83
CA SER A 49 12.72 -9.72 -15.93
C SER A 49 11.40 -10.33 -15.46
N LYS A 50 11.36 -10.86 -14.24
CA LYS A 50 10.24 -11.63 -13.71
C LYS A 50 8.97 -10.79 -13.55
N ILE A 51 9.07 -9.58 -13.02
CA ILE A 51 7.90 -8.72 -12.79
C ILE A 51 7.24 -8.32 -14.10
N SER A 52 8.04 -7.94 -15.10
CA SER A 52 7.52 -7.60 -16.44
C SER A 52 6.84 -8.77 -17.11
N GLN A 53 7.41 -9.99 -17.02
CA GLN A 53 6.81 -11.19 -17.57
C GLN A 53 5.55 -11.61 -16.79
N SER A 54 5.55 -11.45 -15.46
CA SER A 54 4.36 -11.69 -14.64
C SER A 54 3.20 -10.79 -15.05
N ARG A 55 3.47 -9.51 -15.31
CA ARG A 55 2.46 -8.56 -15.79
C ARG A 55 1.82 -9.02 -17.10
N VAL A 56 2.65 -9.41 -18.08
CA VAL A 56 2.18 -9.92 -19.37
C VAL A 56 1.33 -11.18 -19.18
N ALA A 57 1.83 -12.15 -18.43
CA ALA A 57 1.14 -13.42 -18.19
C ALA A 57 -0.20 -13.22 -17.45
N ILE A 58 -0.27 -12.31 -16.49
CA ILE A 58 -1.52 -11.96 -15.79
C ILE A 58 -2.52 -11.33 -16.77
N ALA A 59 -2.06 -10.40 -17.62
CA ALA A 59 -2.92 -9.74 -18.62
C ALA A 59 -3.47 -10.75 -19.64
N ASP A 60 -2.63 -11.65 -20.15
CA ASP A 60 -3.03 -12.70 -21.10
C ASP A 60 -4.04 -13.68 -20.47
N LEU A 61 -3.79 -14.09 -19.21
CA LEU A 61 -4.75 -14.92 -18.46
C LEU A 61 -6.09 -14.21 -18.27
N ALA A 62 -6.07 -12.93 -17.84
CA ALA A 62 -7.28 -12.16 -17.64
C ALA A 62 -8.09 -12.03 -18.95
N GLN A 63 -7.41 -11.80 -20.07
CA GLN A 63 -8.05 -11.75 -21.39
C GLN A 63 -8.62 -13.11 -21.80
N ARG A 64 -7.84 -14.19 -21.68
CA ARG A 64 -8.25 -15.55 -22.04
C ARG A 64 -9.44 -16.06 -21.22
N LEU A 65 -9.44 -15.77 -19.92
CA LEU A 65 -10.51 -16.15 -19.00
C LEU A 65 -11.66 -15.14 -19.00
N LYS A 66 -11.59 -14.10 -19.83
CA LYS A 66 -12.60 -13.04 -19.96
C LYS A 66 -12.90 -12.35 -18.63
N VAL A 67 -11.87 -12.18 -17.81
CA VAL A 67 -11.95 -11.45 -16.55
C VAL A 67 -11.94 -9.95 -16.88
N GLY A 68 -13.02 -9.26 -16.52
CA GLY A 68 -13.14 -7.81 -16.71
C GLY A 68 -12.32 -7.02 -15.68
N LYS A 69 -12.57 -5.71 -15.58
CA LYS A 69 -11.96 -4.84 -14.57
C LYS A 69 -12.53 -5.15 -13.18
N VAL A 70 -11.96 -6.14 -12.52
CA VAL A 70 -12.35 -6.60 -11.18
C VAL A 70 -11.17 -6.58 -10.23
N LYS A 71 -11.45 -6.59 -8.94
CA LYS A 71 -10.41 -6.73 -7.91
C LYS A 71 -10.11 -8.22 -7.71
N ALA A 72 -8.85 -8.62 -7.89
CA ALA A 72 -8.36 -9.97 -7.66
C ALA A 72 -7.84 -10.15 -6.21
N ARG A 73 -7.98 -11.36 -5.69
CA ARG A 73 -7.24 -11.83 -4.52
C ARG A 73 -6.01 -12.57 -5.02
N TYR A 74 -4.85 -12.27 -4.49
CA TYR A 74 -3.65 -12.98 -4.94
C TYR A 74 -2.78 -13.46 -3.78
N ALA A 75 -2.07 -14.57 -4.04
CA ALA A 75 -1.09 -15.12 -3.14
C ALA A 75 0.32 -14.80 -3.63
N ILE A 76 1.16 -14.35 -2.71
CA ILE A 76 2.60 -14.13 -2.93
C ILE A 76 3.40 -15.32 -2.41
N SER A 77 4.59 -15.53 -2.98
CA SER A 77 5.48 -16.61 -2.57
C SER A 77 5.88 -16.49 -1.09
N GLY A 78 5.81 -17.58 -0.35
CA GLY A 78 6.25 -17.65 1.04
C GLY A 78 7.73 -17.29 1.26
N GLN A 79 8.57 -17.33 0.22
CA GLN A 79 9.97 -16.90 0.29
C GLN A 79 10.12 -15.38 0.37
N SER A 80 9.21 -14.63 -0.24
CA SER A 80 9.24 -13.17 -0.24
C SER A 80 8.76 -12.59 1.08
N VAL A 81 8.31 -13.44 2.00
CA VAL A 81 7.63 -13.07 3.22
C VAL A 81 8.38 -13.63 4.43
N PHE A 82 8.58 -12.82 5.43
CA PHE A 82 9.02 -13.28 6.74
C PHE A 82 7.81 -13.86 7.47
N THR A 83 7.91 -15.11 7.93
CA THR A 83 6.88 -15.79 8.72
C THR A 83 7.47 -16.24 10.04
N ARG A 84 6.84 -15.88 11.16
CA ARG A 84 7.25 -16.26 12.51
C ARG A 84 6.08 -16.72 13.34
N PHE A 85 6.25 -17.86 14.00
CA PHE A 85 5.31 -18.37 15.01
C PHE A 85 5.82 -17.92 16.38
N VAL A 86 4.97 -17.28 17.15
CA VAL A 86 5.28 -16.77 18.49
C VAL A 86 4.27 -17.32 19.48
N LYS A 87 4.77 -17.74 20.64
CA LYS A 87 3.94 -18.16 21.75
C LYS A 87 3.58 -16.95 22.58
N LEU A 88 2.31 -16.75 22.81
CA LEU A 88 1.79 -15.65 23.60
C LEU A 88 1.60 -16.11 25.06
N PRO A 89 2.00 -15.31 26.04
CA PRO A 89 1.71 -15.60 27.43
C PRO A 89 0.19 -15.60 27.68
N PRO A 90 -0.30 -16.29 28.71
CA PRO A 90 -1.70 -16.30 29.07
C PRO A 90 -2.12 -14.91 29.58
N LEU A 91 -2.59 -14.05 28.68
CA LEU A 91 -3.09 -12.70 28.97
C LEU A 91 -4.60 -12.62 28.69
N GLN A 92 -5.25 -11.62 29.31
CA GLN A 92 -6.62 -11.24 28.96
C GLN A 92 -6.64 -10.66 27.53
N ASP A 93 -7.74 -10.90 26.82
CA ASP A 93 -7.86 -10.65 25.37
C ASP A 93 -7.64 -9.19 24.94
N ASP A 94 -7.77 -8.24 25.86
CA ASP A 94 -7.69 -6.78 25.56
C ASP A 94 -6.27 -6.28 25.16
N ASN A 95 -5.21 -7.08 25.32
CA ASN A 95 -3.83 -6.68 25.09
C ASN A 95 -3.10 -7.50 24.00
N ILE A 96 -3.81 -8.38 23.29
CA ILE A 96 -3.18 -9.29 22.32
C ILE A 96 -2.49 -8.51 21.19
N GLU A 97 -3.15 -7.50 20.63
CA GLU A 97 -2.60 -6.71 19.52
C GLU A 97 -1.28 -6.00 19.90
N GLN A 98 -1.23 -5.41 21.10
CA GLN A 98 -0.01 -4.75 21.59
C GLN A 98 1.12 -5.75 21.79
N LEU A 99 0.81 -6.93 22.33
CA LEU A 99 1.79 -7.98 22.54
C LEU A 99 2.32 -8.53 21.22
N VAL A 100 1.45 -8.81 20.26
CA VAL A 100 1.87 -9.28 18.93
C VAL A 100 2.68 -8.20 18.21
N THR A 101 2.31 -6.92 18.36
CA THR A 101 3.11 -5.80 17.81
C THR A 101 4.51 -5.75 18.42
N PHE A 102 4.62 -5.96 19.75
CA PHE A 102 5.90 -6.01 20.42
C PHE A 102 6.76 -7.20 19.94
N GLU A 103 6.17 -8.38 19.83
CA GLU A 103 6.83 -9.57 19.28
C GLU A 103 7.25 -9.35 17.82
N ALA A 104 6.40 -8.69 17.01
CA ALA A 104 6.75 -8.33 15.65
C ALA A 104 7.97 -7.39 15.59
N GLN A 105 8.05 -6.39 16.47
CA GLN A 105 9.22 -5.49 16.55
C GLN A 105 10.52 -6.21 16.89
N GLN A 106 10.45 -7.27 17.70
CA GLN A 106 11.63 -8.03 18.10
C GLN A 106 12.09 -9.04 17.04
N HIS A 107 11.15 -9.62 16.31
CA HIS A 107 11.42 -10.77 15.43
C HIS A 107 11.48 -10.44 13.96
N VAL A 108 10.76 -9.42 13.49
CA VAL A 108 10.84 -8.99 12.09
C VAL A 108 12.19 -8.32 11.84
N PRO A 109 12.98 -8.80 10.85
CA PRO A 109 14.36 -8.33 10.65
C PRO A 109 14.45 -6.94 9.98
N PHE A 110 13.35 -6.22 9.92
CA PHE A 110 13.22 -4.89 9.31
C PHE A 110 12.39 -3.98 10.23
N PRO A 111 12.60 -2.65 10.17
CA PRO A 111 11.72 -1.70 10.86
C PRO A 111 10.27 -1.90 10.41
N LEU A 112 9.31 -1.93 11.35
CA LEU A 112 7.89 -2.16 11.03
C LEU A 112 7.31 -1.10 10.09
N GLN A 113 7.92 0.08 10.01
CA GLN A 113 7.52 1.16 9.10
C GLN A 113 7.90 0.88 7.63
N GLU A 114 8.85 -0.04 7.39
CA GLU A 114 9.32 -0.42 6.04
C GLU A 114 8.66 -1.70 5.52
N VAL A 115 7.79 -2.30 6.34
CA VAL A 115 7.11 -3.55 6.00
C VAL A 115 5.59 -3.38 6.05
N VAL A 116 4.91 -4.18 5.24
CA VAL A 116 3.50 -4.50 5.45
C VAL A 116 3.45 -5.82 6.22
N TRP A 117 2.74 -5.85 7.31
CA TRP A 117 2.65 -7.04 8.16
C TRP A 117 1.25 -7.24 8.69
N ASP A 118 0.93 -8.49 9.00
CA ASP A 118 -0.32 -8.91 9.59
C ASP A 118 -0.09 -10.15 10.45
N TYR A 119 -1.05 -10.51 11.28
CA TYR A 119 -0.97 -11.69 12.13
C TYR A 119 -2.31 -12.41 12.24
N GLU A 120 -2.25 -13.69 12.57
CA GLU A 120 -3.43 -14.51 12.87
C GLU A 120 -3.16 -15.33 14.13
N LEU A 121 -4.18 -15.49 14.97
CA LEU A 121 -4.11 -16.35 16.14
C LEU A 121 -4.38 -17.80 15.75
N ILE A 122 -3.52 -18.71 16.21
CA ILE A 122 -3.63 -20.14 15.90
C ILE A 122 -4.41 -20.82 17.00
N GLU A 123 -5.51 -21.46 16.61
CA GLU A 123 -6.31 -22.27 17.50
C GLU A 123 -5.71 -23.68 17.69
N GLY A 124 -5.92 -24.28 18.84
CA GLY A 124 -5.60 -25.68 19.12
C GLY A 124 -4.27 -25.95 19.81
N ALA A 125 -3.52 -24.91 20.19
CA ALA A 125 -2.40 -25.06 21.11
C ALA A 125 -2.84 -24.94 22.57
N THR A 126 -2.13 -25.58 23.48
CA THR A 126 -2.32 -25.42 24.94
C THR A 126 -2.04 -23.99 25.38
N GLU A 127 -1.13 -23.33 24.67
CA GLU A 127 -0.78 -21.92 24.78
C GLU A 127 -1.30 -21.18 23.54
N LYS A 128 -1.72 -19.92 23.69
CA LYS A 128 -2.07 -19.09 22.53
C LYS A 128 -0.81 -18.88 21.68
N GLU A 129 -0.90 -19.21 20.41
CA GLU A 129 0.18 -18.94 19.42
C GLU A 129 -0.34 -17.94 18.39
N ALA A 130 0.54 -17.09 17.87
CA ALA A 130 0.25 -16.24 16.73
C ALA A 130 1.25 -16.51 15.61
N VAL A 131 0.80 -16.46 14.37
CA VAL A 131 1.66 -16.39 13.21
C VAL A 131 1.76 -14.94 12.76
N ILE A 132 2.96 -14.40 12.76
CA ILE A 132 3.28 -13.05 12.26
C ILE A 132 3.84 -13.21 10.86
N VAL A 133 3.32 -12.42 9.94
CA VAL A 133 3.71 -12.45 8.52
C VAL A 133 4.06 -11.03 8.10
N ALA A 134 5.21 -10.84 7.48
CA ALA A 134 5.68 -9.52 7.07
C ALA A 134 6.40 -9.56 5.72
N ILE A 135 6.22 -8.53 4.92
CA ILE A 135 6.91 -8.33 3.63
C ILE A 135 7.42 -6.89 3.54
N LYS A 136 8.54 -6.68 2.87
CA LYS A 136 9.00 -5.31 2.55
C LYS A 136 7.97 -4.59 1.69
N ALA A 137 7.63 -3.36 2.07
CA ALA A 137 6.63 -2.56 1.37
C ALA A 137 6.99 -2.37 -0.11
N ASP A 138 8.25 -2.05 -0.42
CA ASP A 138 8.72 -1.87 -1.80
C ASP A 138 8.51 -3.12 -2.67
N ALA A 139 8.84 -4.31 -2.14
CA ALA A 139 8.68 -5.57 -2.86
C ALA A 139 7.19 -5.91 -3.10
N LEU A 140 6.34 -5.57 -2.15
CA LEU A 140 4.90 -5.74 -2.29
C LEU A 140 4.30 -4.75 -3.31
N ASP A 141 4.76 -3.50 -3.29
CA ASP A 141 4.31 -2.47 -4.21
C ASP A 141 4.67 -2.78 -5.66
N GLU A 142 5.84 -3.38 -5.92
CA GLU A 142 6.22 -3.87 -7.24
C GLU A 142 5.28 -4.97 -7.76
N ILE A 143 4.94 -5.94 -6.92
CA ILE A 143 4.00 -7.01 -7.27
C ILE A 143 2.60 -6.42 -7.52
N ASN A 144 2.16 -5.53 -6.63
CA ASN A 144 0.87 -4.88 -6.74
C ASN A 144 0.76 -4.00 -8.00
N ALA A 145 1.83 -3.31 -8.37
CA ALA A 145 1.92 -2.56 -9.62
C ALA A 145 1.75 -3.48 -10.83
N ALA A 146 2.41 -4.65 -10.85
CA ALA A 146 2.26 -5.62 -11.93
C ALA A 146 0.81 -6.14 -12.08
N VAL A 147 0.12 -6.36 -10.95
CA VAL A 147 -1.30 -6.75 -10.94
C VAL A 147 -2.18 -5.62 -11.48
N ASN A 148 -1.98 -4.40 -11.00
CA ASN A 148 -2.77 -3.24 -11.43
C ASN A 148 -2.54 -2.90 -12.91
N ASP A 149 -1.29 -2.94 -13.37
CA ASP A 149 -0.92 -2.67 -14.77
C ASP A 149 -1.46 -3.72 -15.74
N SER A 150 -1.78 -4.93 -15.25
CA SER A 150 -2.46 -5.97 -16.03
C SER A 150 -3.97 -5.73 -16.21
N GLY A 151 -4.51 -4.66 -15.61
CA GLY A 151 -5.92 -4.29 -15.66
C GLY A 151 -6.78 -4.86 -14.53
N LEU A 152 -6.19 -5.59 -13.59
CA LEU A 152 -6.85 -6.08 -12.38
C LEU A 152 -6.59 -5.12 -11.21
N GLY A 153 -7.60 -4.92 -10.35
CA GLY A 153 -7.37 -4.25 -9.06
C GLY A 153 -6.99 -5.26 -7.97
N THR A 154 -6.48 -4.77 -6.84
CA THR A 154 -6.18 -5.60 -5.68
C THR A 154 -7.34 -5.60 -4.69
N SER A 155 -7.83 -6.80 -4.33
CA SER A 155 -8.81 -6.99 -3.26
C SER A 155 -8.15 -7.41 -1.95
N GLU A 156 -7.34 -8.44 -1.95
CA GLU A 156 -6.64 -8.99 -0.79
C GLU A 156 -5.31 -9.61 -1.24
N VAL A 157 -4.33 -9.60 -0.35
CA VAL A 157 -3.02 -10.21 -0.58
C VAL A 157 -2.75 -11.24 0.50
N ASP A 158 -2.71 -12.50 0.10
CA ASP A 158 -2.41 -13.63 0.98
C ASP A 158 -0.97 -14.13 0.73
N VAL A 159 -0.54 -15.08 1.51
CA VAL A 159 0.73 -15.79 1.35
C VAL A 159 0.46 -17.24 0.95
N ALA A 160 1.21 -17.77 -0.01
CA ALA A 160 1.00 -19.10 -0.55
C ALA A 160 0.78 -20.20 0.52
N PRO A 161 1.59 -20.34 1.59
CA PRO A 161 1.35 -21.34 2.63
C PRO A 161 0.00 -21.17 3.35
N MET A 162 -0.45 -19.93 3.57
CA MET A 162 -1.72 -19.66 4.26
C MET A 162 -2.91 -19.98 3.37
N ALA A 163 -2.82 -19.59 2.09
CA ALA A 163 -3.83 -19.94 1.10
C ALA A 163 -3.94 -21.46 0.93
N ILE A 164 -2.81 -22.19 0.83
CA ILE A 164 -2.81 -23.66 0.78
C ILE A 164 -3.43 -24.27 2.04
N TYR A 165 -3.11 -23.73 3.23
CA TYR A 165 -3.71 -24.17 4.47
C TYR A 165 -5.23 -23.98 4.48
N ASN A 166 -5.73 -22.85 3.98
CA ASN A 166 -7.17 -22.61 3.83
C ASN A 166 -7.84 -23.67 2.94
N ALA A 167 -7.23 -24.00 1.81
CA ALA A 167 -7.69 -25.06 0.92
C ALA A 167 -7.66 -26.43 1.60
N PHE A 168 -6.57 -26.73 2.33
CA PHE A 168 -6.44 -27.98 3.09
C PHE A 168 -7.57 -28.10 4.14
N ARG A 169 -7.81 -27.06 4.91
CA ARG A 169 -8.83 -27.06 5.97
C ARG A 169 -10.24 -27.30 5.41
N ALA A 170 -10.56 -26.69 4.27
CA ALA A 170 -11.86 -26.88 3.63
C ALA A 170 -12.04 -28.27 3.03
N THR A 171 -10.95 -28.95 2.67
CA THR A 171 -10.99 -30.24 1.97
C THR A 171 -10.82 -31.43 2.91
N TYR A 172 -9.88 -31.34 3.84
CA TYR A 172 -9.49 -32.45 4.75
C TYR A 172 -9.94 -32.22 6.19
N GLY A 173 -10.46 -31.02 6.52
CA GLY A 173 -10.95 -30.71 7.86
C GLY A 173 -9.86 -30.62 8.92
N ASN A 174 -10.12 -31.19 10.07
CA ASN A 174 -9.17 -31.31 11.20
C ASN A 174 -8.67 -32.75 11.27
N PRO A 175 -7.50 -33.06 10.71
CA PRO A 175 -6.98 -34.41 10.74
C PRO A 175 -6.58 -34.80 12.17
N GLU A 176 -6.95 -36.01 12.58
CA GLU A 176 -6.51 -36.57 13.87
C GLU A 176 -5.02 -36.95 13.81
N GLU A 177 -4.55 -37.38 12.66
CA GLU A 177 -3.16 -37.74 12.42
C GLU A 177 -2.35 -36.55 11.90
N PRO A 178 -1.09 -36.36 12.37
CA PRO A 178 -0.21 -35.31 11.86
C PRO A 178 0.08 -35.52 10.36
N ILE A 179 -0.17 -34.49 9.57
CA ILE A 179 0.05 -34.47 8.12
C ILE A 179 1.14 -33.45 7.79
N LEU A 180 2.02 -33.83 6.87
CA LEU A 180 2.95 -32.91 6.22
C LEU A 180 2.47 -32.65 4.79
N LEU A 181 2.11 -31.42 4.47
CA LEU A 181 1.88 -30.98 3.11
C LEU A 181 3.14 -30.32 2.60
N ILE A 182 3.66 -30.80 1.46
CA ILE A 182 4.86 -30.30 0.79
C ILE A 182 4.42 -29.68 -0.53
N ASP A 183 4.49 -28.37 -0.63
CA ASP A 183 4.28 -27.63 -1.86
C ASP A 183 5.64 -27.36 -2.52
N ILE A 184 5.96 -28.06 -3.59
CA ILE A 184 7.22 -27.95 -4.30
C ILE A 184 7.08 -26.95 -5.43
N GLY A 185 7.43 -25.69 -5.16
CA GLY A 185 7.44 -24.63 -6.16
C GLY A 185 8.68 -24.67 -7.07
N ALA A 186 8.82 -23.64 -7.91
CA ALA A 186 9.98 -23.53 -8.79
C ALA A 186 11.26 -23.14 -8.03
N LYS A 187 11.20 -22.13 -7.17
CA LYS A 187 12.37 -21.59 -6.44
C LYS A 187 12.47 -22.14 -5.02
N THR A 188 11.33 -22.41 -4.40
CA THR A 188 11.21 -22.83 -3.01
C THR A 188 10.19 -23.93 -2.84
N SER A 189 10.29 -24.65 -1.72
CA SER A 189 9.25 -25.56 -1.24
C SER A 189 8.71 -25.07 0.10
N ASN A 190 7.40 -25.09 0.25
CA ASN A 190 6.74 -24.79 1.51
C ASN A 190 6.38 -26.11 2.22
N LEU A 191 6.80 -26.24 3.46
CA LEU A 191 6.43 -27.36 4.32
C LEU A 191 5.34 -26.89 5.28
N LEU A 192 4.19 -27.54 5.28
CA LEU A 192 3.09 -27.27 6.19
C LEU A 192 2.85 -28.51 7.06
N TYR A 193 3.12 -28.41 8.33
CA TYR A 193 2.81 -29.42 9.36
C TYR A 193 1.45 -29.09 9.92
N ILE A 194 0.53 -30.04 9.85
CA ILE A 194 -0.88 -29.84 10.24
C ILE A 194 -1.29 -30.96 11.20
N GLU A 195 -1.75 -30.60 12.38
CA GLU A 195 -2.16 -31.51 13.43
C GLU A 195 -3.42 -30.95 14.12
N GLY A 196 -4.57 -31.51 13.85
CA GLY A 196 -5.84 -30.96 14.28
C GLY A 196 -6.09 -29.55 13.73
N ARG A 197 -6.24 -28.56 14.62
CA ARG A 197 -6.40 -27.14 14.25
C ARG A 197 -5.07 -26.37 14.19
N ARG A 198 -4.02 -27.01 14.69
CA ARG A 198 -2.68 -26.44 14.75
C ARG A 198 -1.96 -26.60 13.43
N PHE A 199 -1.22 -25.59 13.04
CA PHE A 199 -0.32 -25.70 11.89
C PHE A 199 0.99 -24.97 12.15
N PHE A 200 2.01 -25.41 11.41
CA PHE A 200 3.31 -24.76 11.35
C PHE A 200 3.79 -24.78 9.90
N THR A 201 4.35 -23.70 9.42
CA THR A 201 4.92 -23.67 8.06
C THR A 201 6.36 -23.17 8.05
N ARG A 202 7.13 -23.70 7.12
CA ARG A 202 8.51 -23.29 6.84
C ARG A 202 8.80 -23.35 5.36
N GLY A 203 9.27 -22.23 4.79
CA GLY A 203 9.82 -22.17 3.44
C GLY A 203 11.26 -22.69 3.39
N ILE A 204 11.57 -23.50 2.39
CA ILE A 204 12.90 -24.02 2.10
C ILE A 204 13.32 -23.53 0.71
N ALA A 205 14.53 -22.99 0.58
CA ALA A 205 15.07 -22.48 -0.69
C ALA A 205 15.55 -23.63 -1.62
N ILE A 206 14.71 -24.64 -1.81
CA ILE A 206 14.91 -25.78 -2.72
C ILE A 206 13.59 -25.97 -3.46
N GLY A 207 13.63 -25.91 -4.78
CA GLY A 207 12.49 -26.12 -5.66
C GLY A 207 12.94 -26.71 -6.99
N GLY A 208 12.05 -26.72 -7.99
CA GLY A 208 12.32 -27.27 -9.32
C GLY A 208 13.52 -26.64 -10.02
N ALA A 209 13.80 -25.36 -9.79
CA ALA A 209 14.96 -24.68 -10.37
C ALA A 209 16.30 -25.21 -9.84
N ALA A 210 16.34 -25.74 -8.62
CA ALA A 210 17.56 -26.38 -8.11
C ALA A 210 17.89 -27.67 -8.88
N VAL A 211 16.86 -28.40 -9.31
CA VAL A 211 16.99 -29.57 -10.18
C VAL A 211 17.49 -29.15 -11.57
N THR A 212 16.87 -28.09 -12.13
CA THR A 212 17.29 -27.55 -13.43
C THR A 212 18.73 -27.07 -13.41
N ALA A 213 19.12 -26.35 -12.35
CA ALA A 213 20.52 -25.91 -12.18
C ALA A 213 21.51 -27.09 -12.06
N ALA A 214 21.11 -28.20 -11.42
CA ALA A 214 21.92 -29.40 -11.36
C ALA A 214 22.10 -30.05 -12.74
N ILE A 215 21.05 -30.12 -13.54
CA ILE A 215 21.08 -30.60 -14.92
C ILE A 215 21.97 -29.69 -15.78
N ALA A 216 21.74 -28.35 -15.71
CA ALA A 216 22.53 -27.37 -16.44
C ALA A 216 24.04 -27.52 -16.16
N LYS A 217 24.37 -27.69 -14.88
CA LYS A 217 25.76 -27.87 -14.42
C LYS A 217 26.35 -29.19 -14.90
N GLU A 218 25.62 -30.31 -14.81
CA GLU A 218 26.10 -31.65 -15.18
C GLU A 218 26.40 -31.76 -16.67
N TYR A 219 25.48 -31.21 -17.49
CA TYR A 219 25.60 -31.30 -18.94
C TYR A 219 26.25 -30.07 -19.58
N GLY A 220 26.60 -29.03 -18.82
CA GLY A 220 27.20 -27.80 -19.34
C GLY A 220 26.30 -27.04 -20.30
N ILE A 221 24.98 -27.11 -20.14
CA ILE A 221 23.97 -26.46 -20.99
C ILE A 221 23.34 -25.26 -20.29
N PRO A 222 22.78 -24.30 -21.06
CA PRO A 222 22.04 -23.15 -20.48
C PRO A 222 20.86 -23.62 -19.62
N PHE A 223 20.51 -22.82 -18.60
CA PHE A 223 19.40 -23.11 -17.68
C PHE A 223 18.10 -23.43 -18.43
N MET A 224 17.75 -22.64 -19.44
CA MET A 224 16.53 -22.83 -20.21
C MET A 224 16.48 -24.13 -20.97
N GLU A 225 17.63 -24.57 -21.53
CA GLU A 225 17.76 -25.88 -22.20
C GLU A 225 17.60 -27.00 -21.17
N ALA A 226 18.25 -26.86 -20.00
CA ALA A 226 18.12 -27.84 -18.92
C ALA A 226 16.67 -27.95 -18.41
N GLU A 227 15.94 -26.82 -18.35
CA GLU A 227 14.50 -26.79 -17.98
C GLU A 227 13.67 -27.56 -19.03
N HIS A 228 13.94 -27.32 -20.30
CA HIS A 228 13.30 -28.03 -21.40
C HIS A 228 13.54 -29.53 -21.33
N GLN A 229 14.80 -29.96 -21.11
CA GLN A 229 15.16 -31.37 -20.94
C GLN A 229 14.49 -32.00 -19.73
N LYS A 230 14.46 -31.28 -18.61
CA LYS A 230 13.76 -31.72 -17.40
C LYS A 230 12.27 -31.97 -17.64
N ILE A 231 11.59 -31.05 -18.33
CA ILE A 231 10.14 -31.16 -18.60
C ILE A 231 9.86 -32.28 -19.62
N ALA A 232 10.65 -32.38 -20.68
CA ALA A 232 10.40 -33.31 -21.77
C ALA A 232 10.80 -34.76 -21.43
N ASN A 233 11.94 -34.96 -20.78
CA ASN A 233 12.58 -36.26 -20.60
C ASN A 233 12.87 -36.59 -19.12
N GLY A 234 12.59 -35.64 -18.18
CA GLY A 234 12.94 -35.82 -16.78
C GLY A 234 12.01 -36.78 -16.06
N LEU A 235 12.60 -37.61 -15.22
CA LEU A 235 11.92 -38.43 -14.23
C LEU A 235 12.83 -38.62 -13.02
N VAL A 236 12.26 -38.98 -11.88
CA VAL A 236 13.06 -39.26 -10.68
C VAL A 236 13.47 -40.73 -10.66
N ALA A 237 14.77 -41.01 -10.65
CA ALA A 237 15.24 -42.37 -10.50
C ALA A 237 14.83 -42.95 -9.14
N LEU A 238 14.30 -44.17 -9.11
CA LEU A 238 13.98 -44.89 -7.87
C LEU A 238 15.12 -45.85 -7.51
N GLY A 239 15.10 -46.40 -6.31
CA GLY A 239 15.99 -47.46 -5.89
C GLY A 239 15.63 -48.80 -6.53
N GLY A 240 16.42 -49.86 -6.26
CA GLY A 240 16.09 -51.23 -6.66
C GLY A 240 16.24 -51.54 -8.15
N GLY A 241 17.18 -50.89 -8.87
CA GLY A 241 17.46 -51.21 -10.29
C GLY A 241 16.53 -50.55 -11.30
N HIS A 242 15.70 -49.57 -10.87
CA HIS A 242 14.75 -48.85 -11.75
C HIS A 242 15.41 -48.24 -12.98
N THR A 243 16.64 -47.75 -12.85
CA THR A 243 17.41 -47.14 -13.94
C THR A 243 17.92 -48.13 -14.98
N GLU A 244 18.01 -49.42 -14.64
CA GLU A 244 18.49 -50.46 -15.55
C GLU A 244 17.53 -50.75 -16.72
N GLN A 245 16.26 -50.32 -16.58
CA GLN A 245 15.20 -50.48 -17.58
C GLN A 245 15.04 -49.24 -18.49
N LEU A 246 15.83 -48.20 -18.26
CA LEU A 246 15.76 -46.94 -18.99
C LEU A 246 16.89 -46.86 -20.01
N ASP A 247 16.67 -46.05 -21.07
CA ASP A 247 17.77 -45.63 -21.94
C ASP A 247 18.89 -44.97 -21.12
N GLU A 248 20.14 -45.21 -21.49
CA GLU A 248 21.32 -44.70 -20.75
C GLU A 248 21.27 -43.18 -20.50
N ALA A 249 20.87 -42.42 -21.53
CA ALA A 249 20.72 -40.95 -21.41
C ALA A 249 19.61 -40.55 -20.43
N VAL A 250 18.47 -41.25 -20.47
CA VAL A 250 17.34 -41.02 -19.57
C VAL A 250 17.71 -41.43 -18.15
N ALA A 251 18.41 -42.57 -17.98
CA ALA A 251 18.88 -43.03 -16.69
C ALA A 251 19.86 -42.03 -16.03
N ALA A 252 20.81 -41.50 -16.81
CA ALA A 252 21.76 -40.51 -16.37
C ALA A 252 21.03 -39.22 -15.89
N LEU A 253 20.11 -38.71 -16.71
CA LEU A 253 19.30 -37.56 -16.36
C LEU A 253 18.47 -37.80 -15.08
N ALA A 254 17.84 -38.97 -14.99
CA ALA A 254 17.04 -39.37 -13.82
C ALA A 254 17.88 -39.40 -12.52
N MET A 255 19.12 -39.84 -12.59
CA MET A 255 20.06 -39.86 -11.47
C MET A 255 20.47 -38.43 -11.04
N VAL A 256 20.73 -37.54 -11.99
CA VAL A 256 21.02 -36.13 -11.70
C VAL A 256 19.84 -35.49 -10.97
N ILE A 257 18.62 -35.72 -11.47
CA ILE A 257 17.36 -35.22 -10.86
C ILE A 257 17.22 -35.80 -9.44
N ARG A 258 17.37 -37.09 -9.24
CA ARG A 258 17.30 -37.74 -7.92
C ARG A 258 18.30 -37.13 -6.93
N ASN A 259 19.55 -36.97 -7.36
CA ASN A 259 20.60 -36.41 -6.50
C ASN A 259 20.28 -34.98 -6.07
N ALA A 260 19.79 -34.17 -6.99
CA ALA A 260 19.35 -32.81 -6.69
C ALA A 260 18.18 -32.78 -5.70
N LEU A 261 17.17 -33.64 -5.88
CA LEU A 261 16.00 -33.75 -5.01
C LEU A 261 16.34 -34.32 -3.62
N THR A 262 17.40 -35.13 -3.46
CA THR A 262 17.75 -35.75 -2.17
C THR A 262 18.01 -34.73 -1.06
N ARG A 263 18.34 -33.48 -1.40
CA ARG A 263 18.50 -32.41 -0.43
C ARG A 263 17.17 -32.04 0.26
N LEU A 264 16.02 -32.15 -0.40
CA LEU A 264 14.72 -31.76 0.14
C LEU A 264 14.25 -32.71 1.27
N PRO A 265 14.26 -34.06 1.15
CA PRO A 265 14.02 -34.96 2.27
C PRO A 265 14.92 -34.71 3.49
N ALA A 266 16.19 -34.35 3.29
CA ALA A 266 17.10 -34.01 4.38
C ALA A 266 16.66 -32.74 5.14
N GLU A 267 16.23 -31.72 4.42
CA GLU A 267 15.68 -30.49 5.03
C GLU A 267 14.31 -30.75 5.69
N ILE A 268 13.48 -31.62 5.13
CA ILE A 268 12.24 -32.05 5.75
C ILE A 268 12.52 -32.72 7.11
N ALA A 269 13.46 -33.66 7.16
CA ALA A 269 13.85 -34.33 8.41
C ALA A 269 14.33 -33.31 9.47
N ARG A 270 15.19 -32.35 9.07
CA ARG A 270 15.66 -31.27 9.94
C ARG A 270 14.50 -30.41 10.45
N THR A 271 13.59 -30.01 9.55
CA THR A 271 12.43 -29.22 9.90
C THR A 271 11.45 -29.97 10.80
N THR A 272 11.24 -31.26 10.55
CA THR A 272 10.41 -32.13 11.41
C THR A 272 10.97 -32.17 12.83
N ASN A 273 12.27 -32.32 12.98
CA ASN A 273 12.93 -32.31 14.30
C ASN A 273 12.78 -30.94 14.99
N TYR A 274 12.93 -29.85 14.24
CA TYR A 274 12.70 -28.49 14.74
C TYR A 274 11.23 -28.30 15.20
N TYR A 275 10.26 -28.68 14.38
CA TYR A 275 8.84 -28.61 14.70
C TYR A 275 8.51 -29.35 15.99
N ARG A 276 9.05 -30.58 16.13
CA ARG A 276 8.85 -31.39 17.34
C ARG A 276 9.48 -30.76 18.58
N SER A 277 10.71 -30.26 18.48
CA SER A 277 11.47 -29.76 19.63
C SER A 277 11.04 -28.36 20.07
N GLN A 278 10.71 -27.47 19.14
CA GLN A 278 10.44 -26.06 19.44
C GLN A 278 8.94 -25.74 19.54
N HIS A 279 8.14 -26.41 18.72
CA HIS A 279 6.69 -26.18 18.68
C HIS A 279 5.88 -27.31 19.35
N GLY A 280 6.53 -28.35 19.87
CA GLY A 280 5.84 -29.45 20.56
C GLY A 280 4.89 -30.23 19.66
N GLY A 281 5.09 -30.21 18.34
CA GLY A 281 4.29 -30.95 17.38
C GLY A 281 4.73 -32.41 17.26
N SER A 282 3.94 -33.21 16.54
CA SER A 282 4.21 -34.62 16.29
C SER A 282 4.89 -34.85 14.94
N ALA A 283 5.59 -35.97 14.79
CA ALA A 283 6.12 -36.38 13.48
C ALA A 283 4.95 -36.70 12.54
N PRO A 284 5.02 -36.27 11.26
CA PRO A 284 3.97 -36.58 10.30
C PRO A 284 3.84 -38.09 10.07
N ARG A 285 2.60 -38.54 9.87
CA ARG A 285 2.29 -39.93 9.52
C ARG A 285 1.89 -40.10 8.06
N ARG A 286 1.55 -39.02 7.39
CA ARG A 286 1.17 -38.99 5.98
C ARG A 286 1.72 -37.71 5.34
N VAL A 287 2.02 -37.78 4.06
CA VAL A 287 2.53 -36.67 3.27
C VAL A 287 1.59 -36.40 2.11
N LEU A 288 1.30 -35.11 1.90
CA LEU A 288 0.59 -34.63 0.72
C LEU A 288 1.56 -33.81 -0.14
N LEU A 289 1.64 -34.12 -1.44
CA LEU A 289 2.46 -33.40 -2.39
C LEU A 289 1.62 -32.41 -3.19
N ALA A 290 2.11 -31.17 -3.29
CA ALA A 290 1.56 -30.09 -4.09
C ALA A 290 2.68 -29.40 -4.87
N GLY A 291 2.28 -28.48 -5.77
CA GLY A 291 3.21 -27.65 -6.51
C GLY A 291 3.79 -28.29 -7.76
N GLY A 292 4.28 -27.43 -8.67
CA GLY A 292 4.77 -27.87 -10.00
C GLY A 292 6.00 -28.77 -9.97
N GLY A 293 6.81 -28.70 -8.91
CA GLY A 293 7.95 -29.61 -8.73
C GLY A 293 7.56 -31.08 -8.50
N ALA A 294 6.30 -31.30 -8.08
CA ALA A 294 5.78 -32.65 -7.89
C ALA A 294 5.32 -33.33 -9.21
N ASN A 295 5.31 -32.60 -10.34
CA ASN A 295 4.90 -33.13 -11.65
C ASN A 295 5.91 -34.08 -12.29
N LEU A 296 7.15 -34.10 -11.84
CA LEU A 296 8.13 -35.04 -12.39
C LEU A 296 7.69 -36.48 -12.11
N PRO A 297 7.68 -37.34 -13.12
CA PRO A 297 7.37 -38.76 -12.93
C PRO A 297 8.18 -39.36 -11.78
N TYR A 298 7.55 -40.23 -11.02
CA TYR A 298 8.10 -40.92 -9.84
C TYR A 298 8.49 -40.04 -8.66
N THR A 299 8.08 -38.78 -8.63
CA THR A 299 8.31 -37.91 -7.46
C THR A 299 7.59 -38.42 -6.22
N LEU A 300 6.38 -38.94 -6.37
CA LEU A 300 5.59 -39.49 -5.27
C LEU A 300 6.31 -40.68 -4.65
N GLU A 301 6.71 -41.65 -5.48
CA GLU A 301 7.42 -42.87 -5.07
C GLU A 301 8.78 -42.53 -4.45
N PHE A 302 9.48 -41.53 -4.97
CA PHE A 302 10.73 -41.05 -4.40
C PHE A 302 10.53 -40.53 -2.97
N PHE A 303 9.49 -39.74 -2.72
CA PHE A 303 9.21 -39.28 -1.37
C PHE A 303 8.73 -40.41 -0.44
N GLN A 304 7.97 -41.39 -0.95
CA GLN A 304 7.64 -42.60 -0.21
C GLN A 304 8.90 -43.35 0.22
N GLU A 305 9.84 -43.55 -0.72
CA GLU A 305 11.12 -44.22 -0.45
C GLU A 305 11.93 -43.46 0.60
N LYS A 306 12.05 -42.12 0.45
CA LYS A 306 12.94 -41.31 1.28
C LYS A 306 12.38 -41.02 2.68
N LEU A 307 11.08 -40.85 2.80
CA LEU A 307 10.42 -40.50 4.06
C LEU A 307 9.87 -41.73 4.79
N SER A 308 9.74 -42.86 4.10
CA SER A 308 9.12 -44.10 4.62
C SER A 308 7.71 -43.84 5.17
N LEU A 309 6.94 -42.95 4.53
CA LEU A 309 5.59 -42.55 4.88
C LEU A 309 4.67 -42.75 3.67
N PRO A 310 3.35 -42.93 3.89
CA PRO A 310 2.36 -42.80 2.83
C PRO A 310 2.40 -41.43 2.21
N VAL A 311 2.53 -41.36 0.88
CA VAL A 311 2.56 -40.10 0.12
C VAL A 311 1.43 -40.11 -0.90
N GLU A 312 0.72 -39.05 -1.04
CA GLU A 312 -0.33 -38.87 -2.06
C GLU A 312 -0.32 -37.41 -2.56
N TYR A 313 -0.94 -37.17 -3.69
CA TYR A 313 -1.11 -35.81 -4.19
C TYR A 313 -2.18 -35.06 -3.40
N PHE A 314 -1.91 -33.81 -3.07
CA PHE A 314 -2.89 -32.90 -2.49
C PHE A 314 -4.00 -32.63 -3.49
N ASN A 315 -5.25 -32.82 -3.10
CA ASN A 315 -6.41 -32.56 -3.94
C ASN A 315 -7.29 -31.47 -3.31
N PRO A 316 -7.00 -30.19 -3.51
CA PRO A 316 -7.78 -29.07 -2.97
C PRO A 316 -9.16 -28.90 -3.62
N VAL A 317 -9.35 -29.46 -4.82
CA VAL A 317 -10.60 -29.28 -5.59
C VAL A 317 -11.66 -30.34 -5.28
N ARG A 318 -11.38 -31.28 -4.38
CA ARG A 318 -12.29 -32.38 -4.03
C ARG A 318 -13.71 -31.91 -3.64
N ASN A 319 -13.81 -30.75 -2.96
CA ASN A 319 -15.06 -30.18 -2.48
C ASN A 319 -15.49 -28.95 -3.31
N VAL A 320 -14.86 -28.72 -4.47
CA VAL A 320 -15.15 -27.63 -5.38
C VAL A 320 -16.07 -28.11 -6.51
N THR A 321 -17.14 -27.40 -6.75
CA THR A 321 -18.01 -27.69 -7.90
C THR A 321 -17.34 -27.21 -9.19
N ILE A 322 -17.16 -28.07 -10.16
CA ILE A 322 -16.55 -27.71 -11.46
C ILE A 322 -17.66 -27.18 -12.39
N GLY A 323 -17.47 -25.97 -12.86
CA GLY A 323 -18.36 -25.31 -13.82
C GLY A 323 -18.27 -25.89 -15.23
N LYS A 324 -19.30 -25.69 -16.03
CA LYS A 324 -19.42 -26.25 -17.38
C LYS A 324 -18.34 -25.75 -18.37
N ASN A 325 -17.74 -24.60 -18.08
CA ASN A 325 -16.72 -23.97 -18.95
C ASN A 325 -15.29 -24.36 -18.58
N VAL A 326 -15.11 -25.21 -17.59
CA VAL A 326 -13.79 -25.71 -17.15
C VAL A 326 -13.62 -27.14 -17.62
N ASP A 327 -12.51 -27.41 -18.29
CA ASP A 327 -12.21 -28.79 -18.72
C ASP A 327 -11.87 -29.65 -17.47
N PRO A 328 -12.63 -30.72 -17.22
CA PRO A 328 -12.33 -31.63 -16.12
C PRO A 328 -10.94 -32.29 -16.22
N ALA A 329 -10.41 -32.48 -17.44
CA ALA A 329 -9.08 -33.04 -17.65
C ALA A 329 -7.98 -32.09 -17.15
N ASP A 330 -8.13 -30.78 -17.36
CA ASP A 330 -7.22 -29.79 -16.82
C ASP A 330 -7.25 -29.78 -15.29
N VAL A 331 -8.44 -29.86 -14.70
CA VAL A 331 -8.58 -29.92 -13.24
C VAL A 331 -7.96 -31.21 -12.65
N GLN A 332 -8.12 -32.33 -13.33
CA GLN A 332 -7.54 -33.60 -12.90
C GLN A 332 -6.01 -33.55 -12.99
N ARG A 333 -5.46 -33.01 -14.07
CA ARG A 333 -4.01 -32.87 -14.29
C ARG A 333 -3.39 -31.87 -13.30
N ASP A 334 -4.01 -30.71 -13.13
CA ASP A 334 -3.45 -29.58 -12.40
C ASP A 334 -4.00 -29.44 -10.97
N GLY A 335 -4.83 -30.36 -10.50
CA GLY A 335 -5.53 -30.24 -9.22
C GLY A 335 -4.60 -29.93 -8.05
N HIS A 336 -3.48 -30.62 -7.95
CA HIS A 336 -2.49 -30.43 -6.89
C HIS A 336 -1.71 -29.09 -6.99
N LEU A 337 -1.88 -28.34 -8.07
CA LEU A 337 -1.33 -27.00 -8.29
C LEU A 337 -2.33 -25.89 -7.94
N MET A 338 -3.56 -26.26 -7.59
CA MET A 338 -4.65 -25.29 -7.37
C MET A 338 -4.83 -24.94 -5.89
N GLY A 339 -3.93 -25.35 -5.01
CA GLY A 339 -4.04 -25.15 -3.58
C GLY A 339 -4.27 -23.71 -3.19
N GLU A 340 -3.40 -22.81 -3.65
CA GLU A 340 -3.49 -21.38 -3.38
C GLU A 340 -4.74 -20.75 -3.98
N LEU A 341 -5.10 -21.14 -5.21
CA LEU A 341 -6.27 -20.60 -5.90
C LEU A 341 -7.56 -20.94 -5.16
N VAL A 342 -7.69 -22.19 -4.72
CA VAL A 342 -8.85 -22.64 -3.93
C VAL A 342 -8.90 -21.93 -2.59
N GLY A 343 -7.76 -21.80 -1.89
CA GLY A 343 -7.68 -21.05 -0.63
C GLY A 343 -8.10 -19.59 -0.76
N LEU A 344 -7.65 -18.91 -1.81
CA LEU A 344 -8.06 -17.55 -2.13
C LEU A 344 -9.55 -17.46 -2.51
N GLY A 345 -10.06 -18.46 -3.23
CA GLY A 345 -11.48 -18.58 -3.54
C GLY A 345 -12.34 -18.69 -2.27
N LEU A 346 -11.90 -19.50 -1.31
CA LEU A 346 -12.57 -19.69 0.00
C LEU A 346 -12.60 -18.39 0.80
N ARG A 347 -11.53 -17.61 0.78
CA ARG A 347 -11.53 -16.25 1.37
C ARG A 347 -12.62 -15.37 0.75
N GLY A 348 -12.76 -15.45 -0.56
CA GLY A 348 -13.77 -14.67 -1.28
C GLY A 348 -15.21 -14.92 -0.86
N ILE A 349 -15.49 -16.11 -0.34
CA ILE A 349 -16.81 -16.49 0.18
C ILE A 349 -16.87 -16.52 1.72
N GLY A 350 -15.84 -16.01 2.41
CA GLY A 350 -15.78 -15.94 3.88
C GLY A 350 -15.65 -17.29 4.59
N LYS A 351 -15.04 -18.30 3.93
CA LYS A 351 -14.86 -19.67 4.47
C LYS A 351 -13.39 -20.03 4.68
N SER A 352 -12.54 -19.06 4.89
CA SER A 352 -11.13 -19.26 5.24
C SER A 352 -10.94 -19.57 6.71
N ALA A 353 -9.96 -20.41 7.02
CA ALA A 353 -9.54 -20.71 8.38
C ALA A 353 -8.55 -19.66 8.92
N ILE A 354 -7.79 -19.01 8.02
CA ILE A 354 -6.80 -17.96 8.30
C ILE A 354 -7.03 -16.82 7.35
N ASN A 355 -6.89 -15.57 7.83
CA ASN A 355 -7.22 -14.36 7.11
C ASN A 355 -6.06 -13.33 7.07
N ILE A 356 -4.85 -13.78 6.87
CA ILE A 356 -3.70 -12.87 6.66
C ILE A 356 -3.93 -12.00 5.42
N ASP A 357 -3.80 -10.70 5.56
CA ASP A 357 -3.99 -9.74 4.47
C ASP A 357 -2.87 -8.69 4.40
N LEU A 358 -1.89 -8.96 3.57
CA LEU A 358 -0.75 -8.07 3.33
C LEU A 358 -1.10 -7.04 2.23
N VAL A 359 -2.03 -6.16 2.52
CA VAL A 359 -2.46 -5.15 1.54
C VAL A 359 -1.50 -3.98 1.52
N PRO A 360 -1.03 -3.56 0.32
CA PRO A 360 -0.24 -2.34 0.20
C PRO A 360 -0.95 -1.13 0.82
N HIS A 361 -0.21 -0.24 1.47
CA HIS A 361 -0.77 0.95 2.12
C HIS A 361 -1.65 1.80 1.20
N VAL A 362 -1.31 1.87 -0.09
CA VAL A 362 -2.11 2.59 -1.11
C VAL A 362 -3.49 1.95 -1.29
N VAL A 363 -3.55 0.62 -1.29
CA VAL A 363 -4.83 -0.12 -1.42
C VAL A 363 -5.65 0.00 -0.15
N GLU A 364 -5.02 -0.03 1.02
CA GLU A 364 -5.69 0.16 2.31
C GLU A 364 -6.35 1.55 2.39
N GLN A 365 -5.64 2.60 2.00
CA GLN A 365 -6.19 3.95 1.91
C GLN A 365 -7.39 4.01 0.95
N SER A 366 -7.29 3.34 -0.21
CA SER A 366 -8.39 3.28 -1.17
C SER A 366 -9.61 2.52 -0.62
N ARG A 367 -9.40 1.42 0.12
CA ARG A 367 -10.46 0.68 0.83
C ARG A 367 -11.13 1.54 1.91
N ALA A 368 -10.34 2.28 2.69
CA ALA A 368 -10.86 3.20 3.69
C ALA A 368 -11.72 4.29 3.03
N ALA A 369 -11.28 4.82 1.89
CA ALA A 369 -12.07 5.77 1.09
C ALA A 369 -13.36 5.12 0.54
N ASP A 370 -13.27 3.90 0.00
CA ASP A 370 -14.43 3.16 -0.53
C ASP A 370 -15.46 2.87 0.57
N ARG A 371 -15.03 2.51 1.78
CA ARG A 371 -15.94 2.32 2.94
C ARG A 371 -16.66 3.61 3.35
N ARG A 372 -16.06 4.78 3.13
CA ARG A 372 -16.66 6.09 3.43
C ARG A 372 -17.63 6.57 2.35
N LYS A 373 -17.49 6.11 1.09
CA LYS A 373 -18.34 6.53 -0.04
C LYS A 373 -19.85 6.38 0.23
N PRO A 374 -20.38 5.24 0.74
CA PRO A 374 -21.81 5.10 0.99
C PRO A 374 -22.31 6.11 2.04
N PHE A 375 -21.49 6.42 3.06
CA PHE A 375 -21.83 7.43 4.07
C PHE A 375 -21.80 8.84 3.47
N LEU A 376 -20.84 9.13 2.59
CA LEU A 376 -20.77 10.41 1.86
C LEU A 376 -21.95 10.57 0.91
N ILE A 377 -22.33 9.52 0.19
CA ILE A 377 -23.50 9.52 -0.68
C ILE A 377 -24.79 9.70 0.14
N ALA A 378 -24.90 8.99 1.27
CA ALA A 378 -26.05 9.16 2.17
C ALA A 378 -26.10 10.57 2.77
N ALA A 379 -24.96 11.13 3.19
CA ALA A 379 -24.87 12.50 3.68
C ALA A 379 -25.27 13.52 2.59
N ALA A 380 -24.78 13.33 1.35
CA ALA A 380 -25.14 14.16 0.21
C ALA A 380 -26.65 14.04 -0.13
N ALA A 381 -27.21 12.83 -0.07
CA ALA A 381 -28.64 12.61 -0.29
C ALA A 381 -29.51 13.27 0.79
N VAL A 382 -29.08 13.18 2.07
CA VAL A 382 -29.77 13.88 3.18
C VAL A 382 -29.68 15.39 3.02
N LEU A 383 -28.52 15.91 2.61
CA LEU A 383 -28.31 17.33 2.38
C LEU A 383 -29.16 17.84 1.22
N LEU A 384 -29.18 17.11 0.09
CA LEU A 384 -30.03 17.44 -1.06
C LEU A 384 -31.53 17.31 -0.72
N GLY A 385 -31.91 16.27 0.04
CA GLY A 385 -33.27 16.11 0.54
C GLY A 385 -33.68 17.23 1.50
N GLY A 386 -32.79 17.64 2.38
CA GLY A 386 -33.00 18.79 3.27
C GLY A 386 -33.16 20.10 2.50
N MET A 387 -32.31 20.33 1.48
CA MET A 387 -32.44 21.49 0.59
C MET A 387 -33.72 21.46 -0.23
N ALA A 388 -34.14 20.29 -0.72
CA ALA A 388 -35.42 20.15 -1.44
C ALA A 388 -36.62 20.38 -0.51
N LEU A 389 -36.59 19.86 0.71
CA LEU A 389 -37.60 20.12 1.73
C LEU A 389 -37.66 21.59 2.11
N TRP A 390 -36.51 22.23 2.26
CA TRP A 390 -36.46 23.68 2.52
C TRP A 390 -37.00 24.47 1.34
N ALA A 391 -36.61 24.14 0.10
CA ALA A 391 -37.17 24.80 -1.09
C ALA A 391 -38.69 24.60 -1.24
N THR A 392 -39.22 23.43 -0.88
CA THR A 392 -40.68 23.20 -0.86
C THR A 392 -41.35 23.96 0.25
N PHE A 393 -40.72 24.05 1.45
CA PHE A 393 -41.23 24.86 2.56
C PHE A 393 -41.24 26.37 2.22
N GLU A 394 -40.17 26.86 1.61
CA GLU A 394 -40.08 28.22 1.07
C GLU A 394 -41.14 28.50 0.01
N ASN A 395 -41.37 27.56 -0.93
CA ASN A 395 -42.40 27.67 -1.94
C ASN A 395 -43.82 27.71 -1.32
N ILE A 396 -44.07 26.85 -0.32
CA ILE A 396 -45.38 26.84 0.39
C ILE A 396 -45.54 28.13 1.21
N ALA A 397 -44.45 28.58 1.88
CA ALA A 397 -44.46 29.84 2.60
C ALA A 397 -44.68 31.06 1.67
N ALA A 398 -43.99 31.05 0.52
CA ALA A 398 -44.14 32.09 -0.51
C ALA A 398 -45.55 32.09 -1.16
N SER A 399 -46.15 30.91 -1.38
CA SER A 399 -47.51 30.81 -1.95
C SER A 399 -48.56 31.31 -0.95
N LYS A 400 -48.41 31.00 0.36
CA LYS A 400 -49.28 31.53 1.42
C LYS A 400 -49.10 33.03 1.60
N ALA A 401 -47.83 33.51 1.58
CA ALA A 401 -47.54 34.94 1.63
C ALA A 401 -48.10 35.71 0.40
N ALA A 402 -48.06 35.07 -0.78
CA ALA A 402 -48.67 35.64 -2.01
C ALA A 402 -50.18 35.67 -1.95
N GLU A 403 -50.83 34.73 -1.26
CA GLU A 403 -52.27 34.71 -1.03
C GLU A 403 -52.72 35.75 -0.01
N GLU A 404 -51.92 35.90 1.07
CA GLU A 404 -52.11 36.97 2.06
C GLU A 404 -51.83 38.38 1.48
N THR A 405 -50.80 38.49 0.60
CA THR A 405 -50.51 39.79 -0.06
C THR A 405 -51.59 40.14 -1.10
N LYS A 406 -52.30 39.16 -1.68
CA LYS A 406 -53.42 39.40 -2.59
C LYS A 406 -54.62 39.98 -1.85
N THR A 407 -54.87 39.53 -0.62
CA THR A 407 -55.93 40.07 0.25
C THR A 407 -55.54 41.42 0.88
N MET A 408 -54.24 41.71 1.01
CA MET A 408 -53.73 43.02 1.47
C MET A 408 -53.60 44.06 0.33
N ALA A 409 -53.55 43.64 -0.93
CA ALA A 409 -53.48 44.55 -2.09
C ALA A 409 -54.75 45.38 -2.28
N GLU A 410 -55.83 45.02 -1.63
CA GLU A 410 -57.08 45.80 -1.62
C GLU A 410 -57.06 47.00 -0.63
N SER A 411 -56.02 47.14 0.18
CA SER A 411 -55.81 48.31 1.05
C SER A 411 -54.59 49.14 0.61
N HIS A 412 -54.77 49.87 -0.46
CA HIS A 412 -53.70 50.31 -1.38
C HIS A 412 -52.79 51.48 -0.93
N GLU A 413 -53.00 52.18 0.12
CA GLU A 413 -52.22 53.40 0.44
C GLU A 413 -51.04 53.19 1.41
N ALA A 414 -51.11 52.20 2.26
CA ALA A 414 -50.06 51.97 3.25
C ALA A 414 -48.82 51.18 2.69
N LEU A 415 -49.02 50.38 1.62
CA LEU A 415 -47.98 49.50 1.05
C LEU A 415 -46.97 50.25 0.16
N ALA A 416 -47.36 51.37 -0.43
CA ALA A 416 -46.43 52.18 -1.25
C ALA A 416 -45.33 52.86 -0.40
N LEU A 417 -45.65 53.21 0.86
CA LEU A 417 -44.68 53.76 1.80
C LEU A 417 -43.69 52.68 2.28
N LEU A 418 -44.20 51.44 2.50
CA LEU A 418 -43.33 50.34 2.92
C LEU A 418 -42.37 49.89 1.82
N LYS A 419 -42.79 49.94 0.53
CA LYS A 419 -41.95 49.62 -0.62
C LYS A 419 -40.77 50.58 -0.77
N ALA A 420 -40.95 51.86 -0.42
CA ALA A 420 -39.89 52.87 -0.44
C ALA A 420 -38.85 52.65 0.69
N GLU A 421 -39.23 51.96 1.78
CA GLU A 421 -38.31 51.62 2.88
C GLU A 421 -37.55 50.30 2.62
N ILE A 422 -38.14 49.36 1.89
CA ILE A 422 -37.52 48.02 1.64
C ILE A 422 -36.39 48.09 0.58
N GLU A 423 -36.52 48.95 -0.43
CA GLU A 423 -35.53 49.08 -1.51
C GLU A 423 -34.10 49.44 -1.05
N PRO A 424 -33.89 50.34 -0.05
CA PRO A 424 -32.56 50.59 0.49
C PRO A 424 -32.03 49.47 1.38
N LEU A 425 -32.93 48.64 1.97
CA LEU A 425 -32.50 47.48 2.80
C LEU A 425 -31.99 46.34 1.94
N LEU A 426 -32.58 46.06 0.78
CA LEU A 426 -32.10 45.09 -0.18
C LEU A 426 -30.71 45.45 -0.75
N LYS A 427 -30.47 46.74 -1.03
CA LYS A 427 -29.13 47.21 -1.44
C LYS A 427 -28.09 47.01 -0.33
N LYS A 428 -28.51 47.07 0.90
CA LYS A 428 -27.63 46.86 2.07
C LYS A 428 -27.32 45.36 2.27
N GLU A 429 -28.29 44.49 2.01
CA GLU A 429 -28.09 43.03 2.04
C GLU A 429 -27.08 42.56 0.95
N GLU A 430 -27.18 43.09 -0.26
CA GLU A 430 -26.27 42.77 -1.35
C GLU A 430 -24.83 43.20 -1.07
N SER A 431 -24.66 44.35 -0.38
CA SER A 431 -23.35 44.80 0.09
C SER A 431 -22.78 43.91 1.21
N LEU A 432 -23.64 43.41 2.10
CA LEU A 432 -23.22 42.47 3.16
C LEU A 432 -22.86 41.09 2.62
N ARG A 433 -23.51 40.64 1.57
CA ARG A 433 -23.15 39.40 0.86
C ARG A 433 -21.77 39.45 0.20
N GLN A 434 -21.42 40.58 -0.41
CA GLN A 434 -20.06 40.80 -0.96
C GLN A 434 -18.99 40.82 0.14
N ILE A 435 -19.33 41.31 1.34
CA ILE A 435 -18.44 41.25 2.48
C ILE A 435 -18.27 39.81 2.98
N ALA A 436 -19.34 39.01 3.02
CA ALA A 436 -19.30 37.62 3.48
C ALA A 436 -18.45 36.74 2.57
N THR A 437 -18.49 36.93 1.24
CA THR A 437 -17.60 36.22 0.30
C THR A 437 -16.12 36.55 0.52
N GLY A 438 -15.81 37.81 0.86
CA GLY A 438 -14.45 38.21 1.22
C GLY A 438 -13.92 37.52 2.50
N TYR A 439 -14.82 37.19 3.43
CA TYR A 439 -14.45 36.44 4.65
C TYR A 439 -14.20 34.96 4.39
N THR A 440 -14.98 34.31 3.51
CA THR A 440 -14.77 32.91 3.16
C THR A 440 -13.45 32.67 2.41
N ASP A 441 -13.03 33.62 1.59
CA ASP A 441 -11.72 33.59 0.92
C ASP A 441 -10.56 33.77 1.92
N ALA A 442 -10.74 34.65 2.91
CA ALA A 442 -9.76 34.83 3.98
C ALA A 442 -9.67 33.61 4.90
N GLU A 443 -10.79 32.96 5.19
CA GLU A 443 -10.83 31.72 5.97
C GLU A 443 -10.11 30.58 5.26
N SER A 444 -10.31 30.44 3.94
CA SER A 444 -9.63 29.40 3.13
C SER A 444 -8.10 29.58 3.09
N ALA A 445 -7.63 30.82 3.13
CA ALA A 445 -6.21 31.15 3.25
C ALA A 445 -5.68 30.85 4.66
N HIS A 446 -6.48 31.14 5.69
CA HIS A 446 -6.12 30.87 7.08
C HIS A 446 -5.97 29.36 7.35
N VAL A 447 -6.92 28.54 6.87
CA VAL A 447 -6.84 27.08 6.97
C VAL A 447 -5.56 26.53 6.35
N PHE A 448 -5.19 27.02 5.17
CA PHE A 448 -3.95 26.55 4.52
C PHE A 448 -2.70 26.84 5.36
N TRP A 449 -2.61 28.01 5.99
CA TRP A 449 -1.48 28.34 6.86
C TRP A 449 -1.46 27.48 8.12
N MET A 450 -2.62 27.14 8.66
CA MET A 450 -2.72 26.21 9.79
C MET A 450 -2.29 24.79 9.40
N ASP A 451 -2.69 24.32 8.23
CA ASP A 451 -2.28 23.01 7.70
C ASP A 451 -0.77 22.95 7.47
N LEU A 452 -0.20 24.00 6.88
CA LEU A 452 1.24 24.12 6.69
C LEU A 452 2.01 24.07 8.02
N LEU A 453 1.55 24.82 9.03
CA LEU A 453 2.16 24.80 10.35
C LEU A 453 2.06 23.43 11.01
N ALA A 454 0.91 22.77 10.86
CA ALA A 454 0.71 21.41 11.37
C ALA A 454 1.62 20.40 10.68
N GLU A 455 1.82 20.50 9.35
CA GLU A 455 2.75 19.66 8.61
C GLU A 455 4.20 19.87 9.02
N VAL A 456 4.64 21.12 9.14
CA VAL A 456 6.01 21.44 9.60
C VAL A 456 6.24 20.90 11.01
N ARG A 457 5.27 21.10 11.91
CA ARG A 457 5.33 20.56 13.28
C ARG A 457 5.35 19.05 13.31
N GLY A 458 4.52 18.40 12.49
CA GLY A 458 4.44 16.93 12.39
C GLY A 458 5.67 16.29 11.75
N ALA A 459 6.46 17.07 11.00
CA ALA A 459 7.71 16.62 10.39
C ALA A 459 8.91 16.67 11.33
N LEU A 460 8.82 17.39 12.45
CA LEU A 460 9.87 17.45 13.47
C LEU A 460 10.02 16.07 14.15
N ALA A 461 11.05 15.35 13.78
CA ALA A 461 11.29 13.97 14.23
C ALA A 461 12.06 13.87 15.55
N SER A 462 12.57 14.99 16.09
CA SER A 462 13.48 15.01 17.22
C SER A 462 13.42 16.34 17.98
N ASP A 463 13.53 16.28 19.30
CA ASP A 463 13.71 17.45 20.17
C ASP A 463 15.06 18.18 19.95
N ALA A 464 15.83 17.75 18.97
CA ALA A 464 17.11 18.35 18.61
C ALA A 464 17.00 19.41 17.50
N VAL A 465 15.80 19.66 16.96
CA VAL A 465 15.55 20.64 15.89
C VAL A 465 14.41 21.57 16.30
N TRP A 466 14.64 22.87 16.17
CA TRP A 466 13.63 23.91 16.41
C TRP A 466 13.48 24.78 15.17
N VAL A 467 12.27 25.03 14.77
CA VAL A 467 11.91 26.03 13.78
C VAL A 467 11.63 27.33 14.53
N THR A 468 12.29 28.41 14.15
CA THR A 468 12.16 29.72 14.78
C THR A 468 11.41 30.71 13.95
N ASP A 469 11.44 30.56 12.63
CA ASP A 469 10.80 31.50 11.72
C ASP A 469 10.27 30.81 10.46
N LEU A 470 9.15 31.35 9.96
CA LEU A 470 8.47 30.92 8.73
C LEU A 470 8.15 32.15 7.90
N GLU A 471 8.96 32.42 6.90
CA GLU A 471 8.85 33.60 6.05
C GLU A 471 8.22 33.25 4.69
N PRO A 472 7.04 33.81 4.35
CA PRO A 472 6.45 33.63 3.03
C PRO A 472 7.23 34.42 1.98
N LEU A 473 7.52 33.76 0.84
CA LEU A 473 8.27 34.35 -0.27
C LEU A 473 7.39 34.53 -1.51
N GLN A 474 7.58 35.65 -2.19
CA GLN A 474 6.93 35.96 -3.45
C GLN A 474 7.92 35.78 -4.61
N GLY A 475 7.44 35.19 -5.72
CA GLY A 475 8.23 35.06 -6.93
C GLY A 475 9.45 34.13 -6.79
N TYR A 476 9.41 33.19 -5.85
CA TYR A 476 10.49 32.21 -5.67
C TYR A 476 10.60 31.30 -6.89
N ILE A 477 11.81 31.19 -7.41
CA ILE A 477 12.19 30.25 -8.49
C ILE A 477 13.27 29.34 -7.93
N PRO A 478 13.08 28.01 -7.95
CA PRO A 478 14.10 27.08 -7.45
C PRO A 478 15.41 27.17 -8.24
N PRO A 479 16.58 27.07 -7.57
CA PRO A 479 17.86 27.09 -8.24
C PRO A 479 18.03 25.85 -9.15
N PRO A 480 18.76 25.98 -10.28
CA PRO A 480 18.99 24.86 -11.17
C PRO A 480 19.81 23.75 -10.50
N PRO A 481 19.68 22.48 -10.95
CA PRO A 481 20.45 21.36 -10.41
C PRO A 481 21.96 21.61 -10.49
N GLY A 482 22.66 21.46 -9.36
CA GLY A 482 24.11 21.65 -9.26
C GLY A 482 24.58 23.07 -8.94
N ALA A 483 23.70 24.04 -8.81
CA ALA A 483 24.06 25.35 -8.27
C ALA A 483 24.29 25.25 -6.77
N LYS A 484 25.54 25.45 -6.32
CA LYS A 484 25.83 25.65 -4.88
C LYS A 484 25.32 27.03 -4.49
N ILE A 485 24.36 27.06 -3.57
CA ILE A 485 23.92 28.33 -2.98
C ILE A 485 25.08 28.88 -2.16
N ALA A 486 25.58 30.06 -2.53
CA ALA A 486 26.70 30.71 -1.85
C ALA A 486 26.31 30.99 -0.38
N SER A 487 27.08 30.44 0.55
CA SER A 487 26.96 30.73 1.98
C SER A 487 27.33 32.20 2.22
N GLY A 488 26.32 33.06 2.30
CA GLY A 488 26.48 34.43 2.75
C GLY A 488 26.81 34.48 4.23
N LYS A 489 28.04 34.84 4.56
CA LYS A 489 28.39 35.26 5.93
C LYS A 489 27.60 36.52 6.24
N SER A 490 26.70 36.46 7.21
CA SER A 490 26.13 37.65 7.83
C SER A 490 27.12 38.22 8.83
N ASP A 491 27.98 39.12 8.39
CA ASP A 491 28.63 40.08 9.30
C ASP A 491 27.71 41.30 9.44
N ALA A 492 27.17 41.43 10.65
CA ALA A 492 26.50 42.64 11.07
C ALA A 492 27.54 43.78 11.16
N LYS A 493 27.51 44.72 10.22
CA LYS A 493 28.02 46.09 10.42
C LYS A 493 27.39 47.07 9.43
N ASP A 494 26.78 48.09 10.03
CA ASP A 494 26.42 49.34 9.39
C ASP A 494 27.35 49.77 8.25
N ARG A 495 26.78 50.17 7.11
CA ARG A 495 27.10 51.44 6.46
C ARG A 495 26.37 51.62 5.15
N ASN A 496 25.74 52.80 5.07
CA ASN A 496 25.39 53.50 3.82
C ASN A 496 26.48 53.39 2.76
N SER A 497 26.12 52.93 1.56
CA SER A 497 26.62 53.53 0.33
C SER A 497 25.93 52.92 -0.91
N LYS A 498 25.74 53.81 -1.85
CA LYS A 498 25.16 53.72 -3.16
C LYS A 498 25.73 52.65 -4.08
N ASP A 499 24.83 52.25 -4.99
CA ASP A 499 25.05 51.75 -6.34
C ASP A 499 26.08 50.62 -6.58
N SER A 500 25.50 49.43 -6.85
CA SER A 500 25.97 48.65 -8.02
C SER A 500 24.89 47.63 -8.41
N ASN A 501 24.56 47.68 -9.72
CA ASN A 501 23.77 46.69 -10.43
C ASN A 501 24.30 45.28 -10.21
N ASP A 502 23.50 44.43 -9.51
CA ASP A 502 23.63 42.98 -9.66
C ASP A 502 22.24 42.42 -9.88
N LYS A 503 22.03 42.00 -11.12
CA LYS A 503 20.82 41.28 -11.56
C LYS A 503 20.95 39.81 -11.16
N ASP A 504 20.74 39.46 -9.92
CA ASP A 504 20.51 38.06 -9.57
C ASP A 504 20.07 37.94 -8.10
N SER A 505 18.81 38.15 -7.89
CA SER A 505 17.95 37.50 -6.87
C SER A 505 16.62 38.24 -6.76
N ASN A 506 15.69 37.88 -7.60
CA ASN A 506 14.36 38.50 -7.63
C ASN A 506 13.40 37.81 -6.65
N VAL A 507 13.89 37.46 -5.46
CA VAL A 507 13.06 36.96 -4.37
C VAL A 507 12.82 38.09 -3.37
N LYS A 508 11.66 38.70 -3.41
CA LYS A 508 11.25 39.68 -2.39
C LYS A 508 10.62 38.96 -1.21
N SER A 509 11.23 39.07 -0.04
CA SER A 509 10.56 38.79 1.23
C SER A 509 9.39 39.77 1.42
N VAL A 510 8.22 39.25 1.67
CA VAL A 510 6.98 40.05 1.68
C VAL A 510 6.68 40.61 3.05
N VAL A 511 7.16 39.95 4.11
CA VAL A 511 6.92 40.39 5.51
C VAL A 511 8.13 40.01 6.37
N LYS A 512 8.76 40.97 7.01
CA LYS A 512 9.73 40.72 8.07
C LYS A 512 9.03 40.73 9.42
N SER A 513 9.11 39.64 10.14
CA SER A 513 8.86 39.49 11.59
C SER A 513 7.44 39.59 12.17
N ASP A 514 6.48 40.24 11.53
CA ASP A 514 5.16 40.41 12.15
C ASP A 514 4.16 39.26 11.90
N PHE A 515 4.53 38.30 11.10
CA PHE A 515 3.64 37.19 10.73
C PHE A 515 3.29 36.28 11.93
N LEU A 516 4.28 35.96 12.76
CA LEU A 516 4.03 35.15 13.97
C LEU A 516 3.27 35.93 15.04
N THR A 517 3.47 37.25 15.11
CA THR A 517 2.72 38.14 16.02
C THR A 517 1.28 38.30 15.54
N ALA A 518 1.04 38.35 14.23
CA ALA A 518 -0.31 38.34 13.66
C ALA A 518 -1.03 36.99 13.79
N ALA A 519 -0.29 35.88 13.79
CA ALA A 519 -0.85 34.52 13.91
C ALA A 519 -1.13 34.12 15.37
N TYR A 520 -0.43 34.72 16.34
CA TYR A 520 -0.53 34.37 17.78
C TYR A 520 -0.78 35.56 18.71
N GLY A 521 -0.69 36.81 18.22
CA GLY A 521 -0.97 38.01 18.98
C GLY A 521 -2.49 38.22 19.11
N SER A 522 -2.96 38.31 20.32
CA SER A 522 -4.34 38.58 20.72
C SER A 522 -4.78 39.97 20.24
N THR A 523 -5.02 40.15 18.98
CA THR A 523 -5.89 41.23 18.49
C THR A 523 -7.18 40.56 18.05
N SER A 524 -8.19 40.69 18.90
CA SER A 524 -9.54 40.29 18.62
C SER A 524 -9.97 40.91 17.28
N LEU A 525 -10.53 40.07 16.39
CA LEU A 525 -11.16 40.46 15.12
C LEU A 525 -12.30 41.50 15.29
N LEU A 526 -12.61 41.91 16.53
CA LEU A 526 -13.65 42.87 16.91
C LEU A 526 -13.18 44.32 16.90
N ASP A 527 -11.88 44.62 16.74
CA ASP A 527 -11.35 45.99 16.75
C ASP A 527 -11.18 46.64 15.36
N LEU A 528 -11.69 46.02 14.31
CA LEU A 528 -11.76 46.65 13.00
C LEU A 528 -12.88 47.72 13.02
N LYS A 529 -12.50 48.96 13.26
CA LYS A 529 -13.37 50.14 13.00
C LYS A 529 -13.73 50.18 11.53
N ILE A 530 -14.96 49.80 11.21
CA ILE A 530 -15.57 50.01 9.89
C ILE A 530 -15.91 51.51 9.80
N GLU A 531 -15.09 52.30 9.13
CA GLU A 531 -15.47 53.64 8.71
C GLU A 531 -16.54 53.54 7.62
N ALA A 532 -17.69 54.16 7.86
CA ALA A 532 -18.76 54.23 6.89
C ALA A 532 -18.33 55.00 5.64
N PRO A 533 -18.68 54.53 4.42
CA PRO A 533 -18.26 55.23 3.19
C PRO A 533 -18.92 56.59 3.08
N VAL A 534 -18.10 57.60 2.92
CA VAL A 534 -18.51 58.96 2.56
C VAL A 534 -19.14 58.93 1.17
N GLN A 535 -20.38 59.39 1.06
CA GLN A 535 -21.10 59.55 -0.20
C GLN A 535 -20.37 60.56 -1.11
N GLY A 536 -19.98 60.08 -2.31
CA GLY A 536 -19.65 60.95 -3.42
C GLY A 536 -18.26 60.78 -4.05
N LYS A 537 -18.04 59.64 -4.76
CA LYS A 537 -17.26 59.49 -5.99
C LYS A 537 -17.30 58.04 -6.39
N LYS A 538 -17.69 57.74 -7.66
CA LYS A 538 -17.51 56.41 -8.23
C LYS A 538 -16.04 56.03 -8.13
N PRO A 539 -15.65 54.97 -7.44
CA PRO A 539 -14.29 54.49 -7.52
C PRO A 539 -14.12 53.79 -8.88
N GLY A 540 -13.08 54.17 -9.60
CA GLY A 540 -12.58 53.38 -10.69
C GLY A 540 -12.11 52.01 -10.14
N PRO A 541 -11.90 50.98 -11.00
CA PRO A 541 -11.49 49.68 -10.55
C PRO A 541 -10.14 49.77 -9.85
N VAL A 542 -10.16 49.69 -8.52
CA VAL A 542 -8.96 49.46 -7.72
C VAL A 542 -8.58 48.03 -7.94
N VAL A 543 -7.65 47.80 -8.83
CA VAL A 543 -6.92 46.54 -8.89
C VAL A 543 -6.08 46.48 -7.63
N ALA A 544 -6.62 45.90 -6.57
CA ALA A 544 -5.84 45.52 -5.42
C ALA A 544 -4.87 44.44 -5.89
N THR A 545 -3.60 44.79 -6.05
CA THR A 545 -2.52 43.82 -6.23
C THR A 545 -2.43 43.00 -4.95
N THR A 546 -3.15 41.89 -4.92
CA THR A 546 -3.00 40.89 -3.86
C THR A 546 -1.58 40.35 -3.96
N VAL A 547 -0.78 40.62 -2.96
CA VAL A 547 0.55 40.04 -2.82
C VAL A 547 0.36 38.55 -2.48
N THR A 548 0.91 37.67 -3.31
CA THR A 548 0.79 36.21 -3.10
C THR A 548 2.15 35.60 -2.78
N ALA A 549 2.19 34.65 -1.85
CA ALA A 549 3.36 33.80 -1.61
C ALA A 549 3.26 32.53 -2.42
N ASN A 550 4.37 32.11 -3.05
CA ASN A 550 4.50 30.87 -3.76
C ASN A 550 5.54 29.91 -3.13
N ALA A 551 6.25 30.35 -2.10
CA ALA A 551 7.18 29.54 -1.31
C ALA A 551 7.24 30.01 0.14
N VAL A 552 7.80 29.19 1.00
CA VAL A 552 8.08 29.51 2.41
C VAL A 552 9.53 29.18 2.73
N ARG A 553 10.19 30.11 3.38
CA ARG A 553 11.50 29.92 4.00
C ARG A 553 11.30 29.53 5.45
N ILE A 554 11.86 28.42 5.85
CA ILE A 554 11.82 27.86 7.20
C ILE A 554 13.21 28.01 7.79
N SER A 555 13.36 28.80 8.83
CA SER A 555 14.61 28.98 9.55
C SER A 555 14.53 28.39 10.93
N GLY A 556 15.65 27.86 11.43
CA GLY A 556 15.68 27.26 12.75
C GLY A 556 17.08 26.91 13.22
N PHE A 557 17.13 26.17 14.31
CA PHE A 557 18.37 25.70 14.92
C PHE A 557 18.30 24.20 15.19
N TRP A 558 19.43 23.53 15.13
CA TRP A 558 19.60 22.18 15.63
C TRP A 558 20.72 22.12 16.67
N ARG A 559 20.61 21.24 17.64
CA ARG A 559 21.62 21.04 18.68
C ARG A 559 22.46 19.80 18.40
N GLU A 560 23.64 19.71 19.02
CA GLU A 560 24.52 18.55 18.97
C GLU A 560 23.76 17.28 19.41
N ASN A 561 23.79 16.25 18.57
CA ASN A 561 23.07 14.99 18.76
C ASN A 561 23.84 13.88 18.03
N PRO A 562 23.57 12.58 18.31
CA PRO A 562 24.26 11.46 17.68
C PRO A 562 24.17 11.40 16.15
N LYS A 563 23.13 12.02 15.57
CA LYS A 563 22.91 12.08 14.11
C LYS A 563 23.53 13.32 13.47
N SER A 564 24.09 14.26 14.25
CA SER A 564 24.65 15.52 13.79
C SER A 564 23.65 16.30 12.90
N GLN A 565 24.12 16.92 11.81
CA GLN A 565 23.27 17.68 10.86
C GLN A 565 22.21 16.83 10.13
N ASN A 566 22.32 15.49 10.18
CA ASN A 566 21.36 14.59 9.51
C ASN A 566 19.95 14.69 10.09
N VAL A 567 19.76 15.27 11.28
CA VAL A 567 18.41 15.56 11.82
C VAL A 567 17.64 16.57 10.98
N VAL A 568 18.32 17.50 10.32
CA VAL A 568 17.69 18.46 9.40
C VAL A 568 17.31 17.76 8.08
N SER A 569 18.14 16.84 7.61
CA SER A 569 17.81 16.00 6.45
C SER A 569 16.64 15.05 6.75
N GLU A 570 16.50 14.61 8.00
CA GLU A 570 15.36 13.79 8.45
C GLU A 570 14.06 14.62 8.47
N LEU A 571 14.12 15.88 8.91
CA LEU A 571 13.01 16.83 8.80
C LEU A 571 12.58 17.00 7.32
N LEU A 572 13.53 17.24 6.42
CA LEU A 572 13.28 17.35 4.99
C LEU A 572 12.65 16.09 4.41
N LYS A 573 13.15 14.92 4.80
CA LYS A 573 12.60 13.63 4.38
C LYS A 573 11.15 13.49 4.84
N ASN A 574 10.85 13.81 6.10
CA ASN A 574 9.50 13.74 6.62
C ASN A 574 8.54 14.69 5.91
N LEU A 575 8.99 15.91 5.58
CA LEU A 575 8.21 16.85 4.78
C LEU A 575 7.99 16.32 3.36
N ARG A 576 9.01 15.73 2.73
CA ARG A 576 8.90 15.16 1.37
C ARG A 576 7.93 14.00 1.30
N ASP A 577 7.92 13.14 2.33
CA ASP A 577 7.13 11.91 2.36
C ASP A 577 5.66 12.15 2.76
N LYS A 578 5.38 13.20 3.53
CA LYS A 578 4.06 13.40 4.17
C LYS A 578 3.36 14.70 3.80
N SER A 579 4.06 15.69 3.24
CA SER A 579 3.47 17.00 3.03
C SER A 579 2.54 17.05 1.81
N THR A 580 1.43 17.75 1.99
CA THR A 580 0.46 18.10 0.95
C THR A 580 0.52 19.60 0.60
N THR A 581 1.11 20.41 1.46
CA THR A 581 1.21 21.86 1.30
C THR A 581 2.48 22.29 0.57
N PHE A 582 3.55 21.49 0.63
CA PHE A 582 4.82 21.77 -0.06
C PHE A 582 4.97 20.97 -1.34
N ARG A 583 5.54 21.62 -2.37
CA ARG A 583 5.76 21.03 -3.68
C ARG A 583 7.23 20.67 -3.86
N PHE A 584 7.57 19.39 -3.91
CA PHE A 584 8.91 18.88 -4.14
C PHE A 584 9.19 18.60 -5.64
N LYS A 585 8.16 18.57 -6.48
CA LYS A 585 8.28 18.51 -7.94
C LYS A 585 7.91 19.87 -8.51
N VAL A 586 8.86 20.54 -9.13
CA VAL A 586 8.69 21.89 -9.66
C VAL A 586 9.13 21.92 -11.11
N LYS A 587 8.65 22.92 -11.86
CA LYS A 587 9.14 23.17 -13.20
C LYS A 587 10.33 24.12 -13.13
N ASP A 588 11.42 23.78 -13.82
CA ASP A 588 12.58 24.66 -13.96
C ASP A 588 12.27 25.85 -14.88
N ALA A 589 13.21 26.77 -15.01
CA ALA A 589 13.09 27.92 -15.87
C ALA A 589 12.86 27.58 -17.37
N LYS A 590 13.08 26.32 -17.77
CA LYS A 590 12.87 25.79 -19.13
C LYS A 590 11.58 24.97 -19.25
N GLY A 591 10.79 24.83 -18.16
CA GLY A 591 9.53 24.10 -18.11
C GLY A 591 9.67 22.59 -17.90
N ALA A 592 10.87 22.05 -17.69
CA ALA A 592 11.09 20.64 -17.37
C ALA A 592 10.74 20.36 -15.89
N GLU A 593 10.06 19.24 -15.62
CA GLU A 593 9.81 18.82 -14.24
C GLU A 593 11.08 18.30 -13.58
N ILE A 594 11.46 18.92 -12.49
CA ILE A 594 12.59 18.52 -11.64
C ILE A 594 12.10 18.20 -10.24
N ILE A 595 12.73 17.20 -9.61
CA ILE A 595 12.54 16.92 -8.19
C ILE A 595 13.63 17.70 -7.45
N LEU A 596 13.22 18.55 -6.53
CA LEU A 596 14.15 19.33 -5.71
C LEU A 596 14.99 18.40 -4.82
N ASN A 597 16.31 18.47 -4.99
CA ASN A 597 17.27 17.77 -4.13
C ASN A 597 17.49 18.54 -2.82
N ASP A 598 18.03 17.87 -1.82
CA ASP A 598 18.31 18.47 -0.51
C ASP A 598 19.24 19.70 -0.65
N ASP A 599 20.24 19.66 -1.54
CA ASP A 599 21.15 20.77 -1.81
C ASP A 599 20.47 22.01 -2.43
N GLN A 600 19.30 21.87 -3.02
CA GLN A 600 18.50 22.95 -3.60
C GLN A 600 17.51 23.57 -2.61
N ILE A 601 17.17 22.81 -1.57
CA ILE A 601 16.19 23.18 -0.55
C ILE A 601 16.89 23.74 0.67
N LEU A 602 18.01 23.14 1.08
CA LEU A 602 18.77 23.48 2.26
C LEU A 602 19.79 24.57 1.94
N ASN A 603 19.44 25.81 2.28
CA ASN A 603 20.24 26.97 1.93
C ASN A 603 21.44 27.17 2.87
N ASN A 604 21.33 26.78 4.13
CA ASN A 604 22.37 27.03 5.13
C ASN A 604 22.32 25.97 6.25
N THR A 605 23.34 25.16 6.37
CA THR A 605 23.56 24.30 7.54
C THR A 605 25.01 24.49 7.99
N VAL A 606 25.20 24.95 9.21
CA VAL A 606 26.54 25.12 9.78
C VAL A 606 26.92 23.81 10.47
N VAL A 607 28.08 23.26 10.08
CA VAL A 607 28.69 22.13 10.81
C VAL A 607 29.32 22.70 12.08
N GLY A 608 28.80 22.30 13.25
CA GLY A 608 29.20 22.83 14.55
C GLY A 608 30.63 22.47 14.95
N LYS A 609 31.26 23.37 15.66
CA LYS A 609 32.46 23.07 16.49
C LYS A 609 31.97 22.66 17.88
N ALA A 610 32.66 21.72 18.51
CA ALA A 610 32.33 21.25 19.88
C ALA A 610 32.16 22.44 20.84
N GLY A 611 30.95 22.61 21.40
CA GLY A 611 30.63 23.65 22.38
C GLY A 611 29.58 24.68 21.96
N GLU A 612 29.06 24.66 20.73
CA GLU A 612 27.97 25.54 20.30
C GLU A 612 26.60 24.94 20.67
N LEU A 613 25.77 25.72 21.37
CA LEU A 613 24.47 25.27 21.89
C LEU A 613 23.36 25.16 20.86
N GLY A 614 23.49 25.77 19.69
CA GLY A 614 22.50 25.76 18.60
C GLY A 614 23.10 26.18 17.27
N LEU A 615 22.92 25.36 16.26
CA LEU A 615 23.46 25.55 14.91
C LEU A 615 22.33 25.91 13.96
N PRO A 616 22.42 27.05 13.23
CA PRO A 616 21.33 27.50 12.37
C PRO A 616 21.20 26.64 11.11
N PHE A 617 19.96 26.50 10.65
CA PHE A 617 19.63 25.98 9.34
C PHE A 617 18.55 26.83 8.66
N GLU A 618 18.50 26.80 7.34
CA GLU A 618 17.50 27.47 6.53
C GLU A 618 17.09 26.58 5.38
N ILE A 619 15.77 26.42 5.20
CA ILE A 619 15.15 25.58 4.19
C ILE A 619 14.16 26.44 3.41
N THR A 620 14.19 26.40 2.07
CA THR A 620 13.19 27.09 1.26
C THR A 620 12.40 26.09 0.43
N LEU A 621 11.08 26.08 0.64
CA LEU A 621 10.17 25.13 0.01
C LEU A 621 9.06 25.86 -0.77
N PRO A 622 8.86 25.53 -2.06
CA PRO A 622 7.74 26.05 -2.84
C PRO A 622 6.41 25.45 -2.36
N LEU A 623 5.36 26.25 -2.41
CA LEU A 623 4.01 25.85 -2.06
C LEU A 623 3.29 25.13 -3.21
N THR A 624 2.29 24.32 -2.88
CA THR A 624 1.44 23.63 -3.87
C THR A 624 0.50 24.60 -4.60
N ARG A 625 0.14 25.71 -3.96
CA ARG A 625 -0.66 26.80 -4.54
C ARG A 625 -0.17 28.17 -4.06
N GLU A 626 -0.43 29.20 -4.85
CA GLU A 626 -0.18 30.57 -4.42
C GLU A 626 -1.25 31.02 -3.42
N ILE A 627 -0.83 31.71 -2.38
CA ILE A 627 -1.70 32.17 -1.28
C ILE A 627 -1.55 33.67 -1.11
N ALA A 628 -2.70 34.36 -1.05
CA ALA A 628 -2.73 35.77 -0.77
C ALA A 628 -2.18 36.06 0.64
N ILE A 629 -1.24 37.01 0.72
CA ILE A 629 -0.72 37.55 1.96
C ILE A 629 -1.26 38.96 2.07
N LYS A 630 -2.04 39.21 3.10
CA LYS A 630 -2.45 40.57 3.43
C LYS A 630 -1.46 41.21 4.36
#